data_cc96f30075734dbf9306d86f7243b3a3
#
_entry.id   cc96f30075734dbf9306d86f7243b3a3
#
_cell.length_a   1.000
_cell.length_b   1.000
_cell.length_c   1.000
_cell.angle_alpha   90.00
_cell.angle_beta   90.00
_cell.angle_gamma   90.00
#
_symmetry.space_group_name_H-M   'P 1'
#
loop_
_entity.id
_entity.type
_entity.pdbx_description
1 polymer ?
#
loop_
_entity_poly.entity_id
_entity_poly.type
_entity_poly.pdbx_seq_one_letter_code
_entity_poly.pdbx_strand_id
1 'polypeptide(L)'
;RVKPENVMITTGAQEALDLIAKTFVDPGDIVLAEGPTYLGALQAFSAYEPDIRCIPFDDEGMRMDLLEEELARIGKNNPRLKFLYTIPNFQNPGGVTMVPARRKRLIELSHEYGFMVVEDDPYGRLRYEGGHVLPLKALSDDVVYLGTVSKVFAPGLRTGWIAAPKSVLARINLVKQGTDLC
;
A
#
# COMPACT_ATOMS: atom_id res chain seq x y z
N ARG A 1 -15.84 8.37 -3.50
CA ARG A 1 -15.28 9.34 -4.46
C ARG A 1 -14.17 10.13 -3.76
N VAL A 2 -12.95 10.09 -4.27
CA VAL A 2 -11.82 10.87 -3.71
C VAL A 2 -11.92 12.32 -4.20
N LYS A 3 -11.67 13.29 -3.32
CA LYS A 3 -11.63 14.71 -3.68
C LYS A 3 -10.26 15.08 -4.25
N PRO A 4 -10.16 16.10 -5.16
CA PRO A 4 -8.88 16.51 -5.75
C PRO A 4 -7.78 16.82 -4.71
N GLU A 5 -8.14 17.46 -3.61
CA GLU A 5 -7.23 17.81 -2.52
C GLU A 5 -6.69 16.59 -1.73
N ASN A 6 -7.20 15.41 -2.01
CA ASN A 6 -6.74 14.14 -1.45
C ASN A 6 -5.92 13.33 -2.47
N VAL A 7 -5.46 13.96 -3.54
CA VAL A 7 -4.66 13.30 -4.60
C VAL A 7 -3.38 14.11 -4.83
N MET A 8 -2.26 13.39 -4.91
CA MET A 8 -0.94 13.91 -5.28
C MET A 8 -0.43 13.13 -6.48
N ILE A 9 0.04 13.81 -7.50
CA ILE A 9 0.66 13.20 -8.68
C ILE A 9 2.12 12.86 -8.38
N THR A 10 2.58 11.72 -8.91
CA THR A 10 3.96 11.22 -8.74
C THR A 10 4.54 10.77 -10.07
N THR A 11 5.86 10.64 -10.13
CA THR A 11 6.60 10.09 -11.27
C THR A 11 6.50 8.56 -11.30
N GLY A 12 5.27 8.07 -11.49
CA GLY A 12 4.89 6.66 -11.39
C GLY A 12 4.73 6.19 -9.93
N ALA A 13 4.21 4.95 -9.78
CA ALA A 13 3.99 4.36 -8.46
C ALA A 13 5.29 4.10 -7.69
N GLN A 14 6.44 3.92 -8.38
CA GLN A 14 7.71 3.68 -7.72
C GLN A 14 8.17 4.87 -6.87
N GLU A 15 8.00 6.11 -7.37
CA GLU A 15 8.24 7.30 -6.56
C GLU A 15 7.30 7.37 -5.36
N ALA A 16 6.03 7.02 -5.54
CA ALA A 16 5.07 6.99 -4.44
C ALA A 16 5.50 6.04 -3.31
N LEU A 17 6.04 4.85 -3.66
CA LEU A 17 6.56 3.88 -2.69
C LEU A 17 7.77 4.44 -1.93
N ASP A 18 8.72 5.05 -2.64
CA ASP A 18 9.90 5.67 -2.03
C ASP A 18 9.52 6.82 -1.10
N LEU A 19 8.64 7.72 -1.56
CA LEU A 19 8.15 8.85 -0.75
C LEU A 19 7.43 8.40 0.53
N ILE A 20 6.65 7.32 0.49
CA ILE A 20 5.98 6.77 1.67
C ILE A 20 7.02 6.25 2.66
N ALA A 21 7.97 5.44 2.22
CA ALA A 21 9.02 4.92 3.09
C ALA A 21 9.84 6.07 3.68
N LYS A 22 10.32 6.99 2.84
CA LYS A 22 11.10 8.17 3.25
C LYS A 22 10.38 9.08 4.26
N THR A 23 9.03 9.11 4.20
CA THR A 23 8.23 9.95 5.08
C THR A 23 7.93 9.31 6.43
N PHE A 24 7.76 7.99 6.47
CA PHE A 24 7.16 7.31 7.62
C PHE A 24 8.04 6.25 8.27
N VAL A 25 9.17 5.87 7.65
CA VAL A 25 10.01 4.76 8.13
C VAL A 25 11.33 5.28 8.64
N ASP A 26 11.67 4.88 9.86
CA ASP A 26 13.00 5.00 10.45
C ASP A 26 13.65 3.59 10.57
N PRO A 27 14.98 3.49 10.67
CA PRO A 27 15.67 2.22 10.83
C PRO A 27 15.10 1.37 11.97
N GLY A 28 14.75 0.12 11.66
CA GLY A 28 14.18 -0.85 12.59
C GLY A 28 12.68 -0.69 12.84
N ASP A 29 11.98 0.23 12.19
CA ASP A 29 10.51 0.25 12.18
C ASP A 29 9.95 -0.97 11.46
N ILE A 30 8.73 -1.38 11.82
CA ILE A 30 8.09 -2.57 11.25
C ILE A 30 7.23 -2.18 10.05
N VAL A 31 7.49 -2.84 8.94
CA VAL A 31 6.67 -2.81 7.73
C VAL A 31 6.15 -4.21 7.46
N LEU A 32 4.83 -4.36 7.39
CA LEU A 32 4.20 -5.62 6.97
C LEU A 32 3.99 -5.61 5.46
N ALA A 33 4.19 -6.76 4.80
CA ALA A 33 3.95 -6.94 3.38
C ALA A 33 3.41 -8.33 3.08
N GLU A 34 2.85 -8.54 1.90
CA GLU A 34 2.56 -9.89 1.41
C GLU A 34 3.86 -10.67 1.16
N GLY A 35 3.84 -11.97 1.32
CA GLY A 35 4.99 -12.84 1.08
C GLY A 35 4.67 -14.00 0.13
N PRO A 36 5.22 -13.99 -1.10
CA PRO A 36 6.10 -12.98 -1.73
C PRO A 36 5.36 -11.72 -2.19
N THR A 37 6.11 -10.63 -2.45
CA THR A 37 5.53 -9.36 -2.94
C THR A 37 6.41 -8.70 -4.00
N TYR A 38 5.99 -7.55 -4.52
CA TYR A 38 6.69 -6.80 -5.57
C TYR A 38 8.09 -6.36 -5.13
N LEU A 39 9.10 -6.82 -5.87
CA LEU A 39 10.50 -6.54 -5.57
C LEU A 39 10.82 -5.04 -5.53
N GLY A 40 10.21 -4.24 -6.42
CA GLY A 40 10.42 -2.79 -6.46
C GLY A 40 9.93 -2.06 -5.20
N ALA A 41 8.89 -2.58 -4.53
CA ALA A 41 8.44 -2.07 -3.24
C ALA A 41 9.46 -2.42 -2.14
N LEU A 42 9.91 -3.68 -2.09
CA LEU A 42 10.94 -4.09 -1.12
C LEU A 42 12.23 -3.28 -1.27
N GLN A 43 12.67 -3.01 -2.52
CA GLN A 43 13.85 -2.19 -2.77
C GLN A 43 13.67 -0.74 -2.28
N ALA A 44 12.50 -0.12 -2.53
CA ALA A 44 12.20 1.22 -2.05
C ALA A 44 12.19 1.27 -0.51
N PHE A 45 11.58 0.29 0.14
CA PHE A 45 11.49 0.26 1.60
C PHE A 45 12.83 -0.05 2.26
N SER A 46 13.59 -1.01 1.71
CA SER A 46 14.88 -1.44 2.29
C SER A 46 15.92 -0.34 2.36
N ALA A 47 15.79 0.72 1.53
CA ALA A 47 16.68 1.90 1.61
C ALA A 47 16.58 2.64 2.95
N TYR A 48 15.51 2.42 3.72
CA TYR A 48 15.24 3.04 5.02
C TYR A 48 15.39 2.07 6.20
N GLU A 49 15.93 0.86 5.95
CA GLU A 49 16.30 -0.15 6.93
C GLU A 49 15.16 -0.61 7.88
N PRO A 50 13.91 -0.82 7.41
CA PRO A 50 12.85 -1.37 8.24
C PRO A 50 13.06 -2.86 8.53
N ASP A 51 12.40 -3.36 9.58
CA ASP A 51 12.13 -4.77 9.81
C ASP A 51 10.91 -5.17 8.95
N ILE A 52 11.16 -5.70 7.74
CA ILE A 52 10.09 -6.13 6.83
C ILE A 52 9.64 -7.53 7.21
N ARG A 53 8.37 -7.68 7.58
CA ARG A 53 7.75 -8.94 7.93
C ARG A 53 6.70 -9.34 6.91
N CYS A 54 6.86 -10.54 6.35
CA CYS A 54 6.00 -11.01 5.26
C CYS A 54 4.87 -11.89 5.79
N ILE A 55 3.65 -11.60 5.37
CA ILE A 55 2.45 -12.38 5.65
C ILE A 55 2.11 -13.23 4.42
N PRO A 56 2.05 -14.56 4.53
CA PRO A 56 1.68 -15.43 3.42
C PRO A 56 0.29 -15.14 2.88
N PHE A 57 0.07 -15.49 1.62
CA PHE A 57 -1.24 -15.45 0.97
C PHE A 57 -1.58 -16.81 0.33
N ASP A 58 -2.85 -17.02 0.05
CA ASP A 58 -3.41 -18.16 -0.67
C ASP A 58 -4.31 -17.69 -1.83
N ASP A 59 -5.12 -18.56 -2.41
CA ASP A 59 -5.98 -18.25 -3.56
C ASP A 59 -7.06 -17.19 -3.28
N GLU A 60 -7.29 -16.84 -2.01
CA GLU A 60 -8.19 -15.78 -1.58
C GLU A 60 -7.47 -14.46 -1.19
N GLY A 61 -6.14 -14.40 -1.32
CA GLY A 61 -5.30 -13.27 -0.96
C GLY A 61 -4.57 -13.46 0.37
N MET A 62 -4.13 -12.38 1.02
CA MET A 62 -3.39 -12.42 2.28
C MET A 62 -4.12 -13.24 3.35
N ARG A 63 -3.40 -14.10 4.06
CA ARG A 63 -3.90 -14.92 5.17
C ARG A 63 -4.15 -14.05 6.41
N MET A 64 -5.42 -13.77 6.69
CA MET A 64 -5.80 -12.89 7.81
C MET A 64 -5.49 -13.52 9.17
N ASP A 65 -5.60 -14.84 9.31
CA ASP A 65 -5.22 -15.57 10.52
C ASP A 65 -3.73 -15.38 10.86
N LEU A 66 -2.84 -15.49 9.87
CA LEU A 66 -1.41 -15.27 10.06
C LEU A 66 -1.07 -13.79 10.31
N LEU A 67 -1.81 -12.88 9.69
CA LEU A 67 -1.70 -11.45 10.00
C LEU A 67 -2.11 -11.16 11.44
N GLU A 68 -3.20 -11.73 11.92
CA GLU A 68 -3.66 -11.57 13.32
C GLU A 68 -2.66 -12.11 14.32
N GLU A 69 -2.04 -13.28 14.06
CA GLU A 69 -0.97 -13.83 14.87
C GLU A 69 0.24 -12.89 14.95
N GLU A 70 0.67 -12.33 13.81
CA GLU A 70 1.80 -11.43 13.79
C GLU A 70 1.48 -10.10 14.48
N LEU A 71 0.29 -9.55 14.26
CA LEU A 71 -0.18 -8.33 14.95
C LEU A 71 -0.28 -8.53 16.46
N ALA A 72 -0.70 -9.72 16.92
CA ALA A 72 -0.72 -10.06 18.35
C ALA A 72 0.69 -10.06 18.96
N ARG A 73 1.70 -10.51 18.22
CA ARG A 73 3.11 -10.45 18.65
C ARG A 73 3.66 -9.03 18.70
N ILE A 74 3.26 -8.19 17.75
CA ILE A 74 3.67 -6.78 17.66
C ILE A 74 3.01 -5.95 18.76
N GLY A 75 1.76 -6.20 19.06
CA GLY A 75 0.93 -5.45 20.02
C GLY A 75 0.21 -4.25 19.42
N LYS A 76 -0.92 -3.88 20.04
CA LYS A 76 -1.75 -2.75 19.61
C LYS A 76 -1.03 -1.42 19.81
N ASN A 77 -1.25 -0.51 18.85
CA ASN A 77 -0.68 0.85 18.86
C ASN A 77 0.84 0.87 19.04
N ASN A 78 1.54 -0.15 18.55
CA ASN A 78 3.00 -0.16 18.58
C ASN A 78 3.55 0.95 17.67
N PRO A 79 4.29 1.93 18.18
CA PRO A 79 4.74 3.09 17.40
C PRO A 79 5.74 2.74 16.30
N ARG A 80 6.36 1.54 16.37
CA ARG A 80 7.25 1.03 15.34
C ARG A 80 6.52 0.38 14.17
N LEU A 81 5.26 -0.04 14.33
CA LEU A 81 4.45 -0.56 13.24
C LEU A 81 3.93 0.60 12.39
N LYS A 82 4.50 0.80 11.21
CA LYS A 82 4.18 1.95 10.36
C LYS A 82 3.05 1.66 9.39
N PHE A 83 3.24 0.65 8.56
CA PHE A 83 2.21 0.31 7.57
C PHE A 83 2.26 -1.16 7.15
N LEU A 84 1.16 -1.57 6.52
CA LEU A 84 1.07 -2.81 5.76
C LEU A 84 0.94 -2.46 4.28
N TYR A 85 1.85 -2.99 3.45
CA TYR A 85 1.83 -2.89 1.99
C TYR A 85 1.15 -4.11 1.36
N THR A 86 0.21 -3.89 0.45
CA THR A 86 -0.51 -4.96 -0.25
C THR A 86 -0.86 -4.58 -1.69
N ILE A 87 -0.90 -5.60 -2.58
CA ILE A 87 -1.40 -5.50 -3.96
C ILE A 87 -2.67 -6.35 -4.04
N PRO A 88 -3.84 -5.80 -3.68
CA PRO A 88 -5.04 -6.60 -3.49
C PRO A 88 -5.71 -7.08 -4.78
N ASN A 89 -5.30 -6.58 -5.95
CA ASN A 89 -5.79 -7.00 -7.26
C ASN A 89 -4.66 -7.56 -8.10
N PHE A 90 -4.77 -8.82 -8.54
CA PHE A 90 -3.75 -9.47 -9.38
C PHE A 90 -2.36 -9.34 -8.77
N GLN A 91 -2.24 -9.77 -7.53
CA GLN A 91 -1.04 -9.67 -6.70
C GLN A 91 0.23 -10.05 -7.47
N ASN A 92 1.28 -9.27 -7.30
CA ASN A 92 2.56 -9.52 -7.95
C ASN A 92 3.57 -10.08 -6.92
N PRO A 93 4.03 -11.34 -7.09
CA PRO A 93 3.94 -12.18 -8.30
C PRO A 93 2.79 -13.22 -8.32
N GLY A 94 1.95 -13.31 -7.29
CA GLY A 94 1.01 -14.41 -7.10
C GLY A 94 -0.19 -14.43 -8.06
N GLY A 95 -0.55 -13.30 -8.69
CA GLY A 95 -1.71 -13.18 -9.59
C GLY A 95 -3.07 -13.23 -8.89
N VAL A 96 -3.11 -13.41 -7.58
CA VAL A 96 -4.33 -13.56 -6.77
C VAL A 96 -5.03 -12.23 -6.56
N THR A 97 -6.37 -12.26 -6.47
CA THR A 97 -7.16 -11.10 -6.06
C THR A 97 -7.75 -11.35 -4.67
N MET A 98 -7.44 -10.46 -3.72
CA MET A 98 -7.94 -10.55 -2.35
C MET A 98 -9.47 -10.44 -2.33
N VAL A 99 -10.13 -11.45 -1.72
CA VAL A 99 -11.59 -11.51 -1.62
C VAL A 99 -12.15 -10.38 -0.71
N PRO A 100 -13.42 -9.95 -0.93
CA PRO A 100 -14.02 -8.83 -0.19
C PRO A 100 -14.01 -9.01 1.33
N ALA A 101 -14.22 -10.24 1.82
CA ALA A 101 -14.22 -10.52 3.26
C ALA A 101 -12.85 -10.22 3.91
N ARG A 102 -11.76 -10.62 3.26
CA ARG A 102 -10.39 -10.33 3.74
C ARG A 102 -10.04 -8.85 3.64
N ARG A 103 -10.53 -8.13 2.61
CA ARG A 103 -10.37 -6.67 2.51
C ARG A 103 -11.02 -5.97 3.69
N LYS A 104 -12.23 -6.35 4.05
CA LYS A 104 -12.94 -5.80 5.20
C LYS A 104 -12.16 -6.09 6.50
N ARG A 105 -11.73 -7.34 6.69
CA ARG A 105 -10.98 -7.73 7.89
C ARG A 105 -9.65 -7.00 8.02
N LEU A 106 -8.93 -6.79 6.92
CA LEU A 106 -7.70 -5.99 6.92
C LEU A 106 -7.93 -4.55 7.40
N ILE A 107 -9.01 -3.91 6.96
CA ILE A 107 -9.36 -2.54 7.41
C ILE A 107 -9.72 -2.54 8.91
N GLU A 108 -10.48 -3.52 9.39
CA GLU A 108 -10.79 -3.66 10.82
C GLU A 108 -9.51 -3.79 11.66
N LEU A 109 -8.58 -4.65 11.23
CA LEU A 109 -7.30 -4.86 11.90
C LEU A 109 -6.42 -3.60 11.88
N SER A 110 -6.42 -2.85 10.78
CA SER A 110 -5.65 -1.61 10.69
C SER A 110 -6.10 -0.57 11.72
N HIS A 111 -7.41 -0.45 11.94
CA HIS A 111 -7.97 0.44 12.96
C HIS A 111 -7.73 -0.11 14.39
N GLU A 112 -7.85 -1.42 14.58
CA GLU A 112 -7.67 -2.07 15.87
C GLU A 112 -6.23 -1.96 16.39
N TYR A 113 -5.24 -2.11 15.50
CA TYR A 113 -3.81 -2.11 15.84
C TYR A 113 -3.11 -0.77 15.57
N GLY A 114 -3.76 0.16 14.88
CA GLY A 114 -3.27 1.52 14.67
C GLY A 114 -2.17 1.63 13.60
N PHE A 115 -2.25 0.86 12.50
CA PHE A 115 -1.29 0.95 11.40
C PHE A 115 -1.94 1.44 10.09
N MET A 116 -1.14 2.05 9.23
CA MET A 116 -1.57 2.53 7.93
C MET A 116 -1.61 1.38 6.91
N VAL A 117 -2.62 1.35 6.03
CA VAL A 117 -2.66 0.43 4.88
C VAL A 117 -2.21 1.17 3.63
N VAL A 118 -1.20 0.64 2.95
CA VAL A 118 -0.72 1.10 1.64
C VAL A 118 -1.20 0.11 0.58
N GLU A 119 -2.20 0.52 -0.19
CA GLU A 119 -2.79 -0.25 -1.29
C GLU A 119 -2.13 0.15 -2.61
N ASP A 120 -1.40 -0.76 -3.24
CA ASP A 120 -0.85 -0.59 -4.58
C ASP A 120 -1.74 -1.29 -5.61
N ASP A 121 -2.35 -0.53 -6.52
CA ASP A 121 -3.35 -1.06 -7.46
C ASP A 121 -3.01 -0.74 -8.94
N PRO A 122 -1.91 -1.26 -9.47
CA PRO A 122 -1.54 -1.04 -10.86
C PRO A 122 -2.39 -1.84 -11.85
N TYR A 123 -3.07 -2.90 -11.41
CA TYR A 123 -3.72 -3.89 -12.28
C TYR A 123 -5.25 -3.95 -12.13
N GLY A 124 -5.85 -3.36 -11.12
CA GLY A 124 -7.29 -3.50 -10.84
C GLY A 124 -8.22 -3.09 -11.98
N ARG A 125 -7.75 -2.19 -12.85
CA ARG A 125 -8.47 -1.76 -14.07
C ARG A 125 -8.26 -2.67 -15.28
N LEU A 126 -7.35 -3.65 -15.21
CA LEU A 126 -7.06 -4.62 -16.28
C LEU A 126 -7.85 -5.92 -16.12
N ARG A 127 -9.00 -5.89 -15.49
CA ARG A 127 -9.85 -7.07 -15.30
C ARG A 127 -10.61 -7.36 -16.59
N TYR A 128 -10.32 -8.52 -17.21
CA TYR A 128 -10.95 -8.99 -18.44
C TYR A 128 -12.17 -9.88 -18.16
N GLU A 129 -12.18 -10.56 -17.02
CA GLU A 129 -13.26 -11.47 -16.61
C GLU A 129 -13.65 -11.22 -15.14
N GLY A 130 -14.89 -11.60 -14.80
CA GLY A 130 -15.42 -11.42 -13.45
C GLY A 130 -15.91 -9.99 -13.16
N GLY A 131 -16.52 -9.81 -11.98
CA GLY A 131 -17.02 -8.54 -11.51
C GLY A 131 -15.95 -7.60 -11.01
N HIS A 132 -16.21 -6.29 -11.03
CA HIS A 132 -15.33 -5.30 -10.43
C HIS A 132 -15.24 -5.48 -8.91
N VAL A 133 -14.03 -5.49 -8.37
CA VAL A 133 -13.79 -5.56 -6.93
C VAL A 133 -13.37 -4.16 -6.45
N LEU A 134 -14.10 -3.64 -5.46
CA LEU A 134 -13.81 -2.33 -4.89
C LEU A 134 -12.42 -2.32 -4.22
N PRO A 135 -11.61 -1.26 -4.42
CA PRO A 135 -10.34 -1.13 -3.72
C PRO A 135 -10.54 -0.97 -2.20
N LEU A 136 -9.50 -1.24 -1.42
CA LEU A 136 -9.48 -1.00 0.03
C LEU A 136 -9.77 0.47 0.35
N LYS A 137 -9.28 1.39 -0.48
CA LYS A 137 -9.59 2.83 -0.40
C LYS A 137 -11.08 3.16 -0.43
N ALA A 138 -11.91 2.32 -1.04
CA ALA A 138 -13.37 2.49 -1.03
C ALA A 138 -14.01 2.05 0.30
N LEU A 139 -13.30 1.29 1.13
CA LEU A 139 -13.76 0.81 2.44
C LEU A 139 -13.33 1.73 3.59
N SER A 140 -12.21 2.46 3.43
CA SER A 140 -11.73 3.40 4.46
C SER A 140 -10.99 4.58 3.82
N ASP A 141 -11.31 5.77 4.29
CA ASP A 141 -10.62 7.00 3.88
C ASP A 141 -9.16 7.07 4.39
N ASP A 142 -8.78 6.25 5.37
CA ASP A 142 -7.44 6.21 5.95
C ASP A 142 -6.44 5.44 5.09
N VAL A 143 -6.91 4.62 4.15
CA VAL A 143 -6.04 3.89 3.21
C VAL A 143 -5.26 4.86 2.33
N VAL A 144 -3.96 4.61 2.18
CA VAL A 144 -3.09 5.25 1.19
C VAL A 144 -3.12 4.42 -0.08
N TYR A 145 -3.80 4.91 -1.10
CA TYR A 145 -3.97 4.23 -2.39
C TYR A 145 -2.96 4.75 -3.40
N LEU A 146 -2.25 3.83 -4.05
CA LEU A 146 -1.32 4.10 -5.13
C LEU A 146 -1.91 3.64 -6.47
N GLY A 147 -1.87 4.52 -7.44
CA GLY A 147 -2.28 4.21 -8.80
C GLY A 147 -1.24 4.64 -9.82
N THR A 148 -1.34 4.09 -11.03
CA THR A 148 -0.45 4.41 -12.13
C THR A 148 -1.13 4.25 -13.48
N VAL A 149 -0.70 5.02 -14.48
CA VAL A 149 -1.10 4.81 -15.88
C VAL A 149 -0.20 3.80 -16.61
N SER A 150 0.88 3.36 -15.97
CA SER A 150 1.91 2.53 -16.62
C SER A 150 1.39 1.20 -17.17
N LYS A 151 0.34 0.61 -16.57
CA LYS A 151 -0.21 -0.68 -16.98
C LYS A 151 -1.48 -0.56 -17.81
N VAL A 152 -2.21 0.56 -17.68
CA VAL A 152 -3.51 0.77 -18.35
C VAL A 152 -3.44 1.67 -19.56
N PHE A 153 -2.33 2.41 -19.74
CA PHE A 153 -2.17 3.35 -20.87
C PHE A 153 -0.74 3.28 -21.44
N ALA A 154 0.26 3.91 -20.79
CA ALA A 154 1.62 3.95 -21.31
C ALA A 154 2.67 4.06 -20.17
N PRO A 155 3.60 3.09 -20.05
CA PRO A 155 4.61 3.10 -18.99
C PRO A 155 5.60 4.26 -19.13
N GLY A 156 5.87 4.73 -20.35
CA GLY A 156 6.83 5.80 -20.64
C GLY A 156 6.39 7.18 -20.14
N LEU A 157 5.10 7.40 -19.84
CA LEU A 157 4.61 8.67 -19.27
C LEU A 157 5.06 8.92 -17.83
N ARG A 158 5.53 7.90 -17.15
CA ARG A 158 5.98 7.99 -15.74
C ARG A 158 4.98 8.72 -14.86
N THR A 159 3.67 8.46 -15.02
CA THR A 159 2.62 9.10 -14.23
C THR A 159 1.98 8.10 -13.28
N GLY A 160 1.95 8.46 -12.01
CA GLY A 160 1.24 7.80 -10.93
C GLY A 160 0.58 8.81 -10.01
N TRP A 161 -0.08 8.33 -8.97
CA TRP A 161 -0.69 9.19 -7.96
C TRP A 161 -0.81 8.47 -6.63
N ILE A 162 -0.84 9.27 -5.56
CA ILE A 162 -1.20 8.87 -4.21
C ILE A 162 -2.57 9.46 -3.90
N ALA A 163 -3.53 8.65 -3.45
CA ALA A 163 -4.78 9.13 -2.88
C ALA A 163 -4.83 8.77 -1.39
N ALA A 164 -4.79 9.79 -0.52
CA ALA A 164 -4.64 9.61 0.92
C ALA A 164 -5.33 10.73 1.73
N PRO A 165 -5.43 10.60 3.07
CA PRO A 165 -5.81 11.71 3.94
C PRO A 165 -4.90 12.93 3.77
N LYS A 166 -5.47 14.14 3.91
CA LYS A 166 -4.72 15.39 3.78
C LYS A 166 -3.49 15.47 4.69
N SER A 167 -3.60 14.96 5.91
CA SER A 167 -2.50 14.92 6.89
C SER A 167 -1.32 14.06 6.40
N VAL A 168 -1.60 12.95 5.73
CA VAL A 168 -0.60 12.07 5.11
C VAL A 168 0.04 12.77 3.92
N LEU A 169 -0.79 13.31 3.00
CA LEU A 169 -0.29 14.02 1.82
C LEU A 169 0.55 15.26 2.17
N ALA A 170 0.19 16.00 3.21
CA ALA A 170 0.97 17.16 3.64
C ALA A 170 2.40 16.78 4.03
N ARG A 171 2.59 15.66 4.73
CA ARG A 171 3.91 15.15 5.10
C ARG A 171 4.69 14.66 3.88
N ILE A 172 4.04 13.88 3.01
CA ILE A 172 4.66 13.37 1.76
C ILE A 172 5.06 14.54 0.86
N ASN A 173 4.24 15.60 0.77
CA ASN A 173 4.52 16.77 -0.05
C ASN A 173 5.82 17.49 0.35
N LEU A 174 6.10 17.62 1.63
CA LEU A 174 7.36 18.21 2.10
C LEU A 174 8.57 17.40 1.62
N VAL A 175 8.45 16.08 1.66
CA VAL A 175 9.52 15.17 1.21
C VAL A 175 9.65 15.18 -0.31
N LYS A 176 8.52 15.21 -1.03
CA LYS A 176 8.49 15.25 -2.49
C LYS A 176 9.16 16.50 -3.04
N GLN A 177 8.91 17.67 -2.46
CA GLN A 177 9.56 18.93 -2.86
C GLN A 177 11.08 18.85 -2.81
N GLY A 178 11.65 18.09 -1.86
CA GLY A 178 13.09 17.84 -1.78
C GLY A 178 13.59 16.73 -2.72
N THR A 179 12.68 16.01 -3.39
CA THR A 179 13.02 14.88 -4.26
C THR A 179 12.99 15.28 -5.75
N ASP A 180 11.96 15.96 -6.22
CA ASP A 180 11.76 16.26 -7.64
C ASP A 180 11.45 17.74 -7.94
N LEU A 181 11.38 18.60 -6.94
CA LEU A 181 11.07 20.05 -7.06
C LEU A 181 9.71 20.36 -7.69
N CYS A 182 8.75 19.41 -7.66
CA CYS A 182 7.39 19.56 -8.23
C CYS A 182 6.31 19.61 -7.17
#